data_a1807d1b47f08751d72e98176fa4f0bd
#
_entry.id   a1807d1b47f08751d72e98176fa4f0bd
#
_cell.length_a   1.000
_cell.length_b   1.000
_cell.length_c   1.000
_cell.angle_alpha   90.00
_cell.angle_beta   90.00
_cell.angle_gamma   90.00
#
_symmetry.space_group_name_H-M   'P 1'
#
loop_
_entity.id
_entity.type
_entity.pdbx_description
1 polymer ?
#
loop_
_entity_poly.entity_id
_entity_poly.type
_entity_poly.pdbx_seq_one_letter_code
_entity_poly.pdbx_strand_id
1 'polypeptide(L)'
;MKLLLENWRQYLAEQMEEPITTLRIFDFDETIAHTRSETRVKAPDNSEATLTNQKEFEGYMSQAAAREGIVSFDPVRELQELGYQIDLSDFSIVKDPEEITVVTDIMRQFPSDSKTYIMTARRGNSLGPILDYVNEIGIDASRVRPIATQGESKGAVIANMIGQKIMPDGKSNIHRIEYYEDSDKNIQDVKSSVCNNPALDEIKPEDFELIIYKVVNIGSGYRLEPQTC
;
A
#
# COMPACT_ATOMS: atom_id res chain seq x y z
N MET A 1 -30.49 37.42 -2.21
CA MET A 1 -30.81 36.62 -1.03
C MET A 1 -30.69 35.11 -1.26
N LYS A 2 -31.23 34.56 -2.37
CA LYS A 2 -31.19 33.12 -2.67
C LYS A 2 -29.75 32.58 -2.83
N LEU A 3 -28.88 33.26 -3.54
CA LEU A 3 -27.45 32.89 -3.74
C LEU A 3 -26.63 32.88 -2.45
N LEU A 4 -26.90 33.80 -1.53
CA LEU A 4 -26.23 33.84 -0.20
C LEU A 4 -26.63 32.64 0.66
N LEU A 5 -27.90 32.22 0.60
CA LEU A 5 -28.40 31.05 1.31
C LEU A 5 -27.88 29.72 0.71
N GLU A 6 -27.70 29.66 -0.60
CA GLU A 6 -27.11 28.51 -1.29
C GLU A 6 -25.61 28.37 -0.97
N ASN A 7 -24.86 29.46 -0.99
CA ASN A 7 -23.45 29.49 -0.59
C ASN A 7 -23.27 29.13 0.92
N TRP A 8 -24.17 29.61 1.79
CA TRP A 8 -24.17 29.24 3.21
C TRP A 8 -24.52 27.77 3.43
N ARG A 9 -25.47 27.22 2.66
CA ARG A 9 -25.78 25.77 2.73
C ARG A 9 -24.63 24.92 2.23
N GLN A 10 -23.95 25.35 1.17
CA GLN A 10 -22.77 24.69 0.65
C GLN A 10 -21.61 24.76 1.64
N TYR A 11 -21.36 25.93 2.24
CA TYR A 11 -20.36 26.13 3.29
C TYR A 11 -20.66 25.31 4.56
N LEU A 12 -21.92 25.23 4.99
CA LEU A 12 -22.33 24.41 6.10
C LEU A 12 -22.26 22.90 5.77
N ALA A 13 -22.56 22.51 4.54
CA ALA A 13 -22.41 21.12 4.11
C ALA A 13 -20.94 20.69 4.06
N GLU A 14 -20.04 21.58 3.61
CA GLU A 14 -18.58 21.37 3.64
C GLU A 14 -18.02 21.30 5.07
N GLN A 15 -18.65 21.98 6.02
CA GLN A 15 -18.30 21.91 7.46
C GLN A 15 -18.98 20.76 8.21
N MET A 16 -20.00 20.13 7.61
CA MET A 16 -20.72 19.00 8.20
C MET A 16 -20.23 17.64 7.65
N GLU A 17 -19.23 17.60 6.75
CA GLU A 17 -18.52 16.35 6.51
C GLU A 17 -17.83 15.96 7.83
N GLU A 18 -18.18 14.79 8.34
CA GLU A 18 -17.50 14.25 9.52
C GLU A 18 -15.99 14.27 9.25
N PRO A 19 -15.18 14.78 10.18
CA PRO A 19 -13.75 14.84 9.96
C PRO A 19 -13.21 13.42 9.71
N ILE A 20 -12.39 13.26 8.67
CA ILE A 20 -11.74 11.99 8.41
C ILE A 20 -10.78 11.70 9.56
N THR A 21 -11.08 10.69 10.33
CA THR A 21 -10.31 10.26 11.52
C THR A 21 -9.66 8.89 11.31
N THR A 22 -10.13 8.14 10.31
CA THR A 22 -9.66 6.78 10.01
C THR A 22 -9.05 6.70 8.62
N LEU A 23 -7.83 6.17 8.50
CA LEU A 23 -7.23 5.79 7.24
C LEU A 23 -7.29 4.27 7.07
N ARG A 24 -7.86 3.82 5.95
CA ARG A 24 -7.92 2.41 5.58
C ARG A 24 -7.01 2.20 4.39
N ILE A 25 -5.92 1.48 4.59
CA ILE A 25 -4.84 1.34 3.63
C ILE A 25 -4.67 -0.12 3.27
N PHE A 26 -4.81 -0.44 2.00
CA PHE A 26 -4.73 -1.79 1.47
C PHE A 26 -3.55 -1.90 0.51
N ASP A 27 -2.70 -2.90 0.68
CA ASP A 27 -1.80 -3.30 -0.38
C ASP A 27 -2.60 -3.91 -1.54
N PHE A 28 -1.98 -4.06 -2.72
CA PHE A 28 -2.68 -4.60 -3.88
C PHE A 28 -2.36 -6.09 -4.11
N ASP A 29 -1.09 -6.41 -4.35
CA ASP A 29 -0.67 -7.76 -4.70
C ASP A 29 -0.74 -8.68 -3.47
N GLU A 30 -1.31 -9.88 -3.62
CA GLU A 30 -1.53 -10.86 -2.54
C GLU A 30 -2.38 -10.33 -1.36
N THR A 31 -2.95 -9.13 -1.51
CA THR A 31 -3.83 -8.49 -0.52
C THR A 31 -5.23 -8.25 -1.09
N ILE A 32 -5.38 -7.43 -2.14
CA ILE A 32 -6.66 -7.22 -2.85
C ILE A 32 -6.86 -8.30 -3.91
N ALA A 33 -5.79 -8.65 -4.62
CA ALA A 33 -5.81 -9.65 -5.67
C ALA A 33 -4.53 -10.49 -5.68
N HIS A 34 -4.70 -11.79 -5.91
CA HIS A 34 -3.61 -12.63 -6.38
C HIS A 34 -3.44 -12.40 -7.88
N THR A 35 -2.26 -11.89 -8.29
CA THR A 35 -1.98 -11.60 -9.70
C THR A 35 -0.91 -12.53 -10.24
N ARG A 36 -0.98 -12.85 -11.55
CA ARG A 36 0.03 -13.67 -12.22
C ARG A 36 1.09 -12.83 -12.93
N SER A 37 1.44 -11.69 -12.33
CA SER A 37 2.52 -10.83 -12.82
C SER A 37 3.87 -11.49 -12.60
N GLU A 38 4.71 -11.46 -13.62
CA GLU A 38 6.03 -12.10 -13.62
C GLU A 38 7.13 -11.04 -13.70
N THR A 39 8.23 -11.27 -12.98
CA THR A 39 9.49 -10.58 -13.21
C THR A 39 10.40 -11.46 -14.06
N ARG A 40 10.91 -10.94 -15.17
CA ARG A 40 11.91 -11.63 -15.96
C ARG A 40 13.26 -11.00 -15.72
N VAL A 41 14.22 -11.85 -15.40
CA VAL A 41 15.60 -11.42 -15.15
C VAL A 41 16.51 -12.13 -16.13
N LYS A 42 17.35 -11.35 -16.82
CA LYS A 42 18.44 -11.85 -17.65
C LYS A 42 19.77 -11.41 -17.03
N ALA A 43 20.59 -12.39 -16.67
CA ALA A 43 21.92 -12.15 -16.13
C ALA A 43 22.96 -11.87 -17.23
N PRO A 44 24.13 -11.29 -16.89
CA PRO A 44 25.20 -10.99 -17.87
C PRO A 44 25.72 -12.21 -18.63
N ASP A 45 25.63 -13.39 -18.05
CA ASP A 45 26.00 -14.68 -18.69
C ASP A 45 24.90 -15.20 -19.63
N ASN A 46 23.84 -14.43 -19.91
CA ASN A 46 22.65 -14.76 -20.67
C ASN A 46 21.76 -15.84 -20.05
N SER A 47 21.97 -16.23 -18.79
CA SER A 47 20.98 -17.03 -18.07
C SER A 47 19.71 -16.20 -17.80
N GLU A 48 18.55 -16.83 -17.89
CA GLU A 48 17.25 -16.19 -17.71
C GLU A 48 16.48 -16.86 -16.58
N ALA A 49 15.76 -16.06 -15.81
CA ALA A 49 14.85 -16.52 -14.76
C ALA A 49 13.52 -15.79 -14.89
N THR A 50 12.42 -16.51 -14.66
CA THR A 50 11.06 -15.96 -14.52
C THR A 50 10.63 -16.18 -13.08
N LEU A 51 10.25 -15.10 -12.40
CA LEU A 51 9.93 -15.05 -10.98
C LEU A 51 8.47 -14.61 -10.86
N THR A 52 7.67 -15.43 -10.17
CA THR A 52 6.20 -15.31 -10.19
C THR A 52 5.63 -14.62 -8.95
N ASN A 53 6.49 -14.32 -7.98
CA ASN A 53 6.08 -13.64 -6.74
C ASN A 53 7.25 -12.88 -6.11
N GLN A 54 6.92 -12.01 -5.16
CA GLN A 54 7.91 -11.17 -4.48
C GLN A 54 8.99 -11.99 -3.75
N LYS A 55 8.62 -13.10 -3.12
CA LYS A 55 9.58 -13.94 -2.38
C LYS A 55 10.63 -14.57 -3.31
N GLU A 56 10.20 -15.04 -4.47
CA GLU A 56 11.12 -15.55 -5.50
C GLU A 56 12.03 -14.43 -6.02
N PHE A 57 11.48 -13.25 -6.27
CA PHE A 57 12.24 -12.08 -6.69
C PHE A 57 13.30 -11.68 -5.64
N GLU A 58 12.91 -11.50 -4.38
CA GLU A 58 13.84 -11.16 -3.31
C GLU A 58 14.91 -12.25 -3.11
N GLY A 59 14.51 -13.50 -3.16
CA GLY A 59 15.43 -14.65 -3.07
C GLY A 59 16.44 -14.67 -4.20
N TYR A 60 16.00 -14.47 -5.45
CA TYR A 60 16.88 -14.39 -6.60
C TYR A 60 17.86 -13.22 -6.52
N MET A 61 17.36 -12.00 -6.20
CA MET A 61 18.18 -10.81 -6.07
C MET A 61 19.22 -10.97 -4.97
N SER A 62 18.86 -11.53 -3.80
CA SER A 62 19.81 -11.82 -2.72
C SER A 62 20.90 -12.79 -3.13
N GLN A 63 20.55 -13.86 -3.86
CA GLN A 63 21.54 -14.85 -4.35
C GLN A 63 22.45 -14.23 -5.43
N ALA A 64 21.88 -13.46 -6.35
CA ALA A 64 22.65 -12.75 -7.37
C ALA A 64 23.61 -11.73 -6.72
N ALA A 65 23.15 -10.93 -5.80
CA ALA A 65 23.98 -9.97 -5.07
C ALA A 65 25.12 -10.65 -4.30
N ALA A 66 24.84 -11.75 -3.60
CA ALA A 66 25.87 -12.53 -2.90
C ALA A 66 26.93 -13.09 -3.88
N ARG A 67 26.51 -13.59 -5.05
CA ARG A 67 27.40 -14.10 -6.09
C ARG A 67 28.33 -13.01 -6.64
N GLU A 68 27.81 -11.78 -6.82
CA GLU A 68 28.57 -10.61 -7.31
C GLU A 68 29.33 -9.88 -6.21
N GLY A 69 29.22 -10.33 -4.95
CA GLY A 69 29.88 -9.69 -3.80
C GLY A 69 29.28 -8.34 -3.40
N ILE A 70 28.04 -8.08 -3.77
CA ILE A 70 27.31 -6.86 -3.44
C ILE A 70 26.85 -6.91 -1.98
N VAL A 71 27.20 -5.87 -1.20
CA VAL A 71 26.71 -5.62 0.15
C VAL A 71 26.08 -4.22 0.15
N SER A 72 24.83 -4.12 -0.23
CA SER A 72 24.14 -2.85 -0.44
C SER A 72 22.70 -2.88 0.06
N PHE A 73 22.17 -1.68 0.35
CA PHE A 73 20.75 -1.49 0.65
C PHE A 73 19.88 -1.53 -0.62
N ASP A 74 20.47 -1.34 -1.82
CA ASP A 74 19.81 -1.39 -3.11
C ASP A 74 20.53 -2.37 -4.07
N PRO A 75 20.45 -3.69 -3.81
CA PRO A 75 21.12 -4.68 -4.64
C PRO A 75 20.57 -4.73 -6.07
N VAL A 76 19.34 -4.33 -6.29
CA VAL A 76 18.70 -4.34 -7.62
C VAL A 76 19.41 -3.36 -8.55
N ARG A 77 19.64 -2.12 -8.10
CA ARG A 77 20.33 -1.12 -8.88
C ARG A 77 21.76 -1.54 -9.21
N GLU A 78 22.50 -2.05 -8.22
CA GLU A 78 23.89 -2.47 -8.46
C GLU A 78 23.99 -3.66 -9.41
N LEU A 79 23.04 -4.63 -9.33
CA LEU A 79 22.94 -5.71 -10.29
C LEU A 79 22.67 -5.19 -11.71
N GLN A 80 21.78 -4.18 -11.86
CA GLN A 80 21.55 -3.55 -13.16
C GLN A 80 22.80 -2.86 -13.72
N GLU A 81 23.59 -2.20 -12.88
CA GLU A 81 24.89 -1.61 -13.25
C GLU A 81 25.91 -2.67 -13.71
N LEU A 82 25.82 -3.88 -13.18
CA LEU A 82 26.60 -5.06 -13.63
C LEU A 82 26.04 -5.75 -14.88
N GLY A 83 24.95 -5.23 -15.46
CA GLY A 83 24.38 -5.73 -16.71
C GLY A 83 23.22 -6.72 -16.57
N TYR A 84 22.67 -6.91 -15.37
CA TYR A 84 21.42 -7.62 -15.19
C TYR A 84 20.27 -6.81 -15.80
N GLN A 85 19.49 -7.45 -16.65
CA GLN A 85 18.27 -6.85 -17.22
C GLN A 85 17.07 -7.38 -16.42
N ILE A 86 16.29 -6.46 -15.82
CA ILE A 86 15.14 -6.80 -15.00
C ILE A 86 13.90 -6.20 -15.65
N ASP A 87 13.04 -7.06 -16.18
CA ASP A 87 11.79 -6.68 -16.83
C ASP A 87 10.62 -6.84 -15.83
N LEU A 88 10.03 -5.70 -15.50
CA LEU A 88 8.87 -5.57 -14.62
C LEU A 88 7.61 -5.11 -15.40
N SER A 89 7.60 -5.29 -16.73
CA SER A 89 6.51 -4.77 -17.58
C SER A 89 5.14 -5.34 -17.22
N ASP A 90 5.08 -6.61 -16.78
CA ASP A 90 3.83 -7.25 -16.34
C ASP A 90 3.18 -6.53 -15.15
N PHE A 91 3.97 -5.83 -14.33
CA PHE A 91 3.44 -5.05 -13.21
C PHE A 91 2.82 -3.70 -13.62
N SER A 92 2.86 -3.34 -14.89
CA SER A 92 2.13 -2.18 -15.42
C SER A 92 0.65 -2.46 -15.69
N ILE A 93 0.25 -3.72 -15.68
CA ILE A 93 -1.13 -4.20 -15.86
C ILE A 93 -1.56 -5.04 -14.65
N VAL A 94 -2.85 -5.37 -14.56
CA VAL A 94 -3.39 -6.36 -13.62
C VAL A 94 -3.61 -7.65 -14.41
N LYS A 95 -2.68 -8.61 -14.26
CA LYS A 95 -2.63 -9.82 -15.08
C LYS A 95 -3.33 -10.98 -14.37
N ASP A 96 -4.35 -11.54 -15.03
CA ASP A 96 -5.13 -12.70 -14.55
C ASP A 96 -5.44 -12.64 -13.04
N PRO A 97 -6.12 -11.57 -12.56
CA PRO A 97 -6.33 -11.35 -11.13
C PRO A 97 -7.37 -12.32 -10.57
N GLU A 98 -7.07 -12.86 -9.39
CA GLU A 98 -8.02 -13.60 -8.57
C GLU A 98 -8.34 -12.76 -7.33
N GLU A 99 -9.63 -12.43 -7.12
CA GLU A 99 -10.07 -11.57 -6.02
C GLU A 99 -9.85 -12.22 -4.65
N ILE A 100 -9.29 -11.46 -3.70
CA ILE A 100 -9.17 -11.87 -2.29
C ILE A 100 -10.38 -11.31 -1.51
N THR A 101 -11.49 -12.05 -1.54
CA THR A 101 -12.81 -11.60 -1.08
C THR A 101 -12.85 -11.17 0.38
N VAL A 102 -12.08 -11.79 1.26
CA VAL A 102 -12.02 -11.42 2.68
C VAL A 102 -11.54 -9.97 2.89
N VAL A 103 -10.75 -9.43 1.96
CA VAL A 103 -10.28 -8.03 1.97
C VAL A 103 -11.23 -7.12 1.20
N THR A 104 -11.67 -7.54 0.02
CA THR A 104 -12.50 -6.71 -0.85
C THR A 104 -13.91 -6.49 -0.28
N ASP A 105 -14.45 -7.44 0.50
CA ASP A 105 -15.70 -7.27 1.25
C ASP A 105 -15.59 -6.16 2.31
N ILE A 106 -14.42 -6.00 2.91
CA ILE A 106 -14.13 -4.89 3.81
C ILE A 106 -14.00 -3.58 3.00
N MET A 107 -13.33 -3.61 1.86
CA MET A 107 -13.18 -2.43 1.00
C MET A 107 -14.51 -1.90 0.46
N ARG A 108 -15.49 -2.76 0.20
CA ARG A 108 -16.84 -2.36 -0.23
C ARG A 108 -17.59 -1.54 0.81
N GLN A 109 -17.17 -1.59 2.06
CA GLN A 109 -17.68 -0.74 3.14
C GLN A 109 -16.89 0.57 3.14
N PHE A 110 -17.60 1.70 3.02
CA PHE A 110 -16.99 3.03 3.05
C PHE A 110 -17.58 3.83 4.21
N PRO A 111 -17.07 3.68 5.45
CA PRO A 111 -17.50 4.51 6.58
C PRO A 111 -17.30 6.00 6.29
N SER A 112 -18.20 6.85 6.80
CA SER A 112 -18.20 8.29 6.52
C SER A 112 -16.97 9.02 7.07
N ASP A 113 -16.44 8.53 8.21
CA ASP A 113 -15.24 9.04 8.89
C ASP A 113 -13.93 8.49 8.34
N SER A 114 -13.98 7.66 7.31
CA SER A 114 -12.80 6.95 6.77
C SER A 114 -12.43 7.38 5.36
N LYS A 115 -11.13 7.26 5.07
CA LYS A 115 -10.56 7.42 3.73
C LYS A 115 -9.83 6.16 3.31
N THR A 116 -10.18 5.65 2.14
CA THR A 116 -9.63 4.38 1.62
C THR A 116 -8.50 4.64 0.63
N TYR A 117 -7.40 3.94 0.82
CA TYR A 117 -6.21 3.99 -0.03
C TYR A 117 -5.84 2.59 -0.51
N ILE A 118 -5.33 2.51 -1.74
CA ILE A 118 -4.56 1.36 -2.22
C ILE A 118 -3.11 1.81 -2.30
N MET A 119 -2.21 1.14 -1.57
CA MET A 119 -0.79 1.48 -1.52
C MET A 119 0.03 0.31 -2.04
N THR A 120 0.57 0.43 -3.24
CA THR A 120 1.29 -0.64 -3.92
C THR A 120 2.76 -0.28 -4.17
N ALA A 121 3.64 -1.29 -4.18
CA ALA A 121 5.03 -1.15 -4.59
C ALA A 121 5.18 -0.98 -6.11
N ARG A 122 4.13 -1.22 -6.89
CA ARG A 122 4.13 -1.06 -8.35
C ARG A 122 4.42 0.40 -8.75
N ARG A 123 4.76 0.61 -10.02
CA ARG A 123 4.99 1.95 -10.57
C ARG A 123 3.70 2.70 -10.82
N GLY A 124 3.78 4.03 -10.95
CA GLY A 124 2.61 4.89 -11.14
C GLY A 124 1.75 4.58 -12.37
N ASN A 125 2.31 3.98 -13.42
CA ASN A 125 1.56 3.57 -14.62
C ASN A 125 0.62 2.38 -14.37
N SER A 126 0.75 1.65 -13.26
CA SER A 126 -0.16 0.56 -12.87
C SER A 126 -1.43 1.05 -12.16
N LEU A 127 -1.47 2.31 -11.71
CA LEU A 127 -2.58 2.81 -10.88
C LEU A 127 -3.91 2.83 -11.63
N GLY A 128 -3.90 3.19 -12.92
CA GLY A 128 -5.09 3.12 -13.77
C GLY A 128 -5.65 1.70 -13.85
N PRO A 129 -4.88 0.72 -14.35
CA PRO A 129 -5.28 -0.69 -14.36
C PRO A 129 -5.76 -1.25 -13.01
N ILE A 130 -5.14 -0.83 -11.90
CA ILE A 130 -5.59 -1.24 -10.55
C ILE A 130 -6.99 -0.67 -10.25
N LEU A 131 -7.23 0.62 -10.52
CA LEU A 131 -8.54 1.23 -10.31
C LEU A 131 -9.61 0.64 -11.23
N ASP A 132 -9.27 0.31 -12.48
CA ASP A 132 -10.16 -0.36 -13.43
C ASP A 132 -10.59 -1.73 -12.86
N TYR A 133 -9.64 -2.53 -12.38
CA TYR A 133 -9.92 -3.81 -11.74
C TYR A 133 -10.78 -3.66 -10.48
N VAL A 134 -10.46 -2.71 -9.61
CA VAL A 134 -11.24 -2.41 -8.40
C VAL A 134 -12.69 -2.10 -8.74
N ASN A 135 -12.91 -1.35 -9.82
CA ASN A 135 -14.25 -1.02 -10.30
C ASN A 135 -14.96 -2.24 -10.90
N GLU A 136 -14.22 -3.10 -11.63
CA GLU A 136 -14.73 -4.35 -12.21
C GLU A 136 -15.27 -5.30 -11.14
N ILE A 137 -14.59 -5.41 -9.99
CA ILE A 137 -15.04 -6.24 -8.86
C ILE A 137 -16.11 -5.56 -7.98
N GLY A 138 -16.67 -4.43 -8.43
CA GLY A 138 -17.81 -3.75 -7.79
C GLY A 138 -17.45 -2.87 -6.59
N ILE A 139 -16.22 -2.41 -6.49
CA ILE A 139 -15.79 -1.39 -5.52
C ILE A 139 -15.78 -0.02 -6.22
N ASP A 140 -16.43 0.99 -5.63
CA ASP A 140 -16.44 2.35 -6.18
C ASP A 140 -15.03 2.97 -6.18
N ALA A 141 -14.34 2.87 -7.31
CA ALA A 141 -12.99 3.36 -7.49
C ALA A 141 -12.86 4.89 -7.28
N SER A 142 -13.95 5.67 -7.43
CA SER A 142 -13.92 7.11 -7.18
C SER A 142 -13.69 7.46 -5.70
N ARG A 143 -13.98 6.53 -4.80
CA ARG A 143 -13.79 6.64 -3.36
C ARG A 143 -12.45 6.10 -2.88
N VAL A 144 -11.65 5.53 -3.78
CA VAL A 144 -10.34 4.94 -3.48
C VAL A 144 -9.23 5.86 -4.00
N ARG A 145 -8.20 6.06 -3.20
CA ARG A 145 -7.01 6.83 -3.57
C ARG A 145 -5.81 5.91 -3.75
N PRO A 146 -5.33 5.73 -4.99
CA PRO A 146 -4.17 4.88 -5.22
C PRO A 146 -2.86 5.63 -4.97
N ILE A 147 -1.88 4.93 -4.39
CA ILE A 147 -0.53 5.41 -4.13
C ILE A 147 0.46 4.37 -4.64
N ALA A 148 1.32 4.75 -5.57
CA ALA A 148 2.45 3.95 -6.02
C ALA A 148 3.69 4.34 -5.22
N THR A 149 4.22 3.45 -4.40
CA THR A 149 5.45 3.71 -3.63
C THR A 149 6.72 3.45 -4.45
N GLN A 150 6.61 2.73 -5.56
CA GLN A 150 7.74 2.38 -6.44
C GLN A 150 8.88 1.69 -5.69
N GLY A 151 8.55 0.89 -4.67
CA GLY A 151 9.51 0.22 -3.80
C GLY A 151 10.03 1.05 -2.63
N GLU A 152 9.59 2.31 -2.50
CA GLU A 152 9.88 3.10 -1.30
C GLU A 152 9.12 2.57 -0.06
N SER A 153 9.59 2.97 1.12
CA SER A 153 9.01 2.56 2.41
C SER A 153 7.54 2.95 2.52
N LYS A 154 6.65 1.95 2.62
CA LYS A 154 5.23 2.16 2.90
C LYS A 154 5.03 2.79 4.28
N GLY A 155 5.85 2.41 5.25
CA GLY A 155 5.82 2.96 6.60
C GLY A 155 6.13 4.47 6.61
N ALA A 156 7.13 4.91 5.85
CA ALA A 156 7.45 6.33 5.73
C ALA A 156 6.31 7.12 5.07
N VAL A 157 5.65 6.55 4.06
CA VAL A 157 4.48 7.19 3.42
C VAL A 157 3.34 7.34 4.43
N ILE A 158 3.02 6.30 5.20
CA ILE A 158 1.97 6.34 6.24
C ILE A 158 2.32 7.36 7.33
N ALA A 159 3.56 7.36 7.81
CA ALA A 159 4.03 8.35 8.79
C ALA A 159 3.85 9.78 8.30
N ASN A 160 4.17 10.04 7.03
CA ASN A 160 3.97 11.34 6.40
C ASN A 160 2.47 11.71 6.30
N MET A 161 1.59 10.74 6.00
CA MET A 161 0.14 10.98 5.95
C MET A 161 -0.41 11.44 7.31
N ILE A 162 0.09 10.88 8.42
CA ILE A 162 -0.24 11.32 9.78
C ILE A 162 0.22 12.76 9.99
N GLY A 163 1.48 13.06 9.62
CA GLY A 163 2.10 14.38 9.80
C GLY A 163 1.45 15.48 8.96
N GLN A 164 0.83 15.15 7.82
CA GLN A 164 0.13 16.12 6.97
C GLN A 164 -1.25 16.54 7.50
N LYS A 165 -1.76 15.91 8.56
CA LYS A 165 -3.09 16.11 9.11
C LYS A 165 -3.07 16.76 10.50
N ILE A 166 -2.07 17.62 10.74
CA ILE A 166 -1.92 18.31 12.02
C ILE A 166 -2.96 19.43 12.13
N MET A 167 -3.69 19.41 13.23
CA MET A 167 -4.69 20.41 13.63
C MET A 167 -4.02 21.59 14.36
N PRO A 168 -4.74 22.72 14.59
CA PRO A 168 -4.17 23.89 15.28
C PRO A 168 -3.63 23.63 16.69
N ASP A 169 -4.06 22.55 17.35
CA ASP A 169 -3.56 22.11 18.65
C ASP A 169 -2.23 21.34 18.57
N GLY A 170 -1.68 21.17 17.37
CA GLY A 170 -0.44 20.43 17.11
C GLY A 170 -0.60 18.92 17.04
N LYS A 171 -1.81 18.38 17.14
CA LYS A 171 -2.10 16.96 17.02
C LYS A 171 -2.65 16.61 15.63
N SER A 172 -2.43 15.36 15.19
CA SER A 172 -3.08 14.84 13.99
C SER A 172 -4.56 14.58 14.24
N ASN A 173 -5.39 14.79 13.24
CA ASN A 173 -6.80 14.37 13.30
C ASN A 173 -6.99 12.89 12.90
N ILE A 174 -5.92 12.15 12.64
CA ILE A 174 -5.99 10.72 12.36
C ILE A 174 -5.88 9.96 13.68
N HIS A 175 -6.99 9.35 14.09
CA HIS A 175 -7.11 8.56 15.31
C HIS A 175 -6.91 7.06 15.05
N ARG A 176 -7.19 6.61 13.83
CA ARG A 176 -7.10 5.19 13.50
C ARG A 176 -6.51 4.94 12.12
N ILE A 177 -5.65 3.94 12.05
CA ILE A 177 -5.16 3.38 10.78
C ILE A 177 -5.45 1.88 10.75
N GLU A 178 -6.10 1.43 9.69
CA GLU A 178 -6.26 0.02 9.36
C GLU A 178 -5.38 -0.28 8.14
N TYR A 179 -4.37 -1.11 8.32
CA TYR A 179 -3.41 -1.47 7.28
C TYR A 179 -3.51 -2.96 6.95
N TYR A 180 -3.79 -3.27 5.69
CA TYR A 180 -3.97 -4.62 5.17
C TYR A 180 -2.78 -4.96 4.25
N GLU A 181 -2.05 -6.05 4.58
CA GLU A 181 -0.77 -6.37 3.94
C GLU A 181 -0.46 -7.86 4.10
N ASP A 182 0.12 -8.49 3.08
CA ASP A 182 0.60 -9.88 3.14
C ASP A 182 2.08 -10.00 3.54
N SER A 183 2.90 -9.00 3.18
CA SER A 183 4.35 -9.00 3.36
C SER A 183 4.79 -8.69 4.79
N ASP A 184 5.47 -9.63 5.45
CA ASP A 184 6.06 -9.41 6.77
C ASP A 184 7.06 -8.25 6.78
N LYS A 185 7.80 -8.05 5.69
CA LYS A 185 8.75 -6.95 5.54
C LYS A 185 8.04 -5.59 5.60
N ASN A 186 6.96 -5.42 4.84
CA ASN A 186 6.18 -4.19 4.81
C ASN A 186 5.47 -3.96 6.16
N ILE A 187 4.99 -5.02 6.81
CA ILE A 187 4.41 -4.95 8.15
C ILE A 187 5.44 -4.43 9.16
N GLN A 188 6.67 -4.96 9.15
CA GLN A 188 7.73 -4.50 10.04
C GLN A 188 8.16 -3.06 9.73
N ASP A 189 8.21 -2.67 8.45
CA ASP A 189 8.48 -1.31 8.03
C ASP A 189 7.44 -0.32 8.59
N VAL A 190 6.14 -0.65 8.48
CA VAL A 190 5.06 0.18 9.05
C VAL A 190 5.15 0.23 10.57
N LYS A 191 5.38 -0.90 11.25
CA LYS A 191 5.58 -0.91 12.70
C LYS A 191 6.73 -0.01 13.12
N SER A 192 7.87 -0.10 12.44
CA SER A 192 9.04 0.73 12.77
C SER A 192 8.78 2.22 12.53
N SER A 193 8.14 2.56 11.42
CA SER A 193 7.93 3.95 11.00
C SER A 193 6.79 4.66 11.74
N VAL A 194 5.81 3.90 12.26
CA VAL A 194 4.61 4.46 12.90
C VAL A 194 4.59 4.19 14.40
N CYS A 195 4.80 2.93 14.84
CA CYS A 195 4.72 2.59 16.27
C CYS A 195 5.94 3.06 17.05
N ASN A 196 7.13 2.89 16.47
CA ASN A 196 8.41 3.16 17.13
C ASN A 196 9.04 4.50 16.68
N ASN A 197 8.23 5.47 16.29
CA ASN A 197 8.71 6.76 15.77
C ASN A 197 8.44 7.88 16.79
N PRO A 198 9.46 8.32 17.56
CA PRO A 198 9.28 9.36 18.57
C PRO A 198 8.76 10.69 18.02
N ALA A 199 9.09 11.03 16.77
CA ALA A 199 8.60 12.26 16.14
C ALA A 199 7.08 12.22 15.89
N LEU A 200 6.50 11.03 15.70
CA LEU A 200 5.06 10.86 15.58
C LEU A 200 4.37 10.83 16.94
N ASP A 201 5.04 10.40 18.02
CA ASP A 201 4.42 10.32 19.35
C ASP A 201 4.02 11.69 19.88
N GLU A 202 4.72 12.77 19.45
CA GLU A 202 4.38 14.14 19.80
C GLU A 202 3.11 14.65 19.12
N ILE A 203 2.78 14.14 17.92
CA ILE A 203 1.66 14.60 17.09
C ILE A 203 0.48 13.64 17.04
N LYS A 204 0.66 12.36 17.40
CA LYS A 204 -0.46 11.42 17.50
C LYS A 204 -1.47 11.87 18.57
N PRO A 205 -2.78 11.72 18.35
CA PRO A 205 -3.77 11.86 19.40
C PRO A 205 -3.56 10.77 20.47
N GLU A 206 -4.06 11.00 21.70
CA GLU A 206 -3.89 10.07 22.84
C GLU A 206 -4.56 8.71 22.59
N ASP A 207 -5.64 8.70 21.81
CA ASP A 207 -6.41 7.52 21.43
C ASP A 207 -6.01 6.94 20.06
N PHE A 208 -4.81 7.29 19.56
CA PHE A 208 -4.32 6.78 18.27
C PHE A 208 -4.17 5.27 18.29
N GLU A 209 -4.75 4.63 17.27
CA GLU A 209 -4.70 3.18 17.09
C GLU A 209 -4.16 2.82 15.69
N LEU A 210 -3.16 1.95 15.62
CA LEU A 210 -2.74 1.28 14.38
C LEU A 210 -3.09 -0.20 14.48
N ILE A 211 -3.97 -0.67 13.61
CA ILE A 211 -4.32 -2.08 13.46
C ILE A 211 -3.76 -2.57 12.13
N ILE A 212 -2.93 -3.58 12.17
CA ILE A 212 -2.40 -4.24 11.00
C ILE A 212 -3.12 -5.57 10.83
N TYR A 213 -3.69 -5.78 9.66
CA TYR A 213 -4.32 -7.03 9.27
C TYR A 213 -3.39 -7.75 8.28
N LYS A 214 -2.67 -8.77 8.77
CA LYS A 214 -1.88 -9.62 7.87
C LYS A 214 -2.82 -10.50 7.06
N VAL A 215 -2.71 -10.44 5.75
CA VAL A 215 -3.42 -11.31 4.81
C VAL A 215 -2.62 -12.59 4.64
N VAL A 216 -3.22 -13.72 4.99
CA VAL A 216 -2.52 -15.02 4.99
C VAL A 216 -3.24 -15.98 4.06
N ASN A 217 -2.53 -16.50 3.06
CA ASN A 217 -3.00 -17.58 2.22
C ASN A 217 -2.92 -18.90 3.01
N ILE A 218 -4.06 -19.59 3.16
CA ILE A 218 -4.19 -20.86 3.89
C ILE A 218 -4.38 -22.06 2.97
N GLY A 219 -4.14 -21.87 1.65
CA GLY A 219 -4.30 -22.92 0.63
C GLY A 219 -5.74 -23.18 0.18
N SER A 220 -6.74 -22.99 1.06
CA SER A 220 -8.17 -23.06 0.74
C SER A 220 -8.83 -21.68 0.62
N GLY A 221 -8.04 -20.61 0.64
CA GLY A 221 -8.47 -19.23 0.61
C GLY A 221 -7.54 -18.32 1.42
N TYR A 222 -8.09 -17.21 1.90
CA TYR A 222 -7.33 -16.22 2.66
C TYR A 222 -8.01 -15.93 4.00
N ARG A 223 -7.21 -15.55 5.01
CA ARG A 223 -7.70 -15.05 6.30
C ARG A 223 -6.95 -13.80 6.72
N LEU A 224 -7.56 -13.03 7.63
CA LEU A 224 -6.94 -11.86 8.25
C LEU A 224 -6.43 -12.22 9.65
N GLU A 225 -5.20 -11.89 9.94
CA GLU A 225 -4.58 -12.03 11.26
C GLU A 225 -4.27 -10.64 11.81
N PRO A 226 -5.04 -10.15 12.82
CA PRO A 226 -4.76 -8.85 13.39
C PRO A 226 -3.44 -8.86 14.16
N GLN A 227 -2.69 -7.77 14.01
CA GLN A 227 -1.45 -7.51 14.71
C GLN A 227 -1.49 -6.08 15.25
N THR A 228 -1.08 -5.89 16.47
CA THR A 228 -0.93 -4.57 17.10
C THR A 228 0.52 -4.10 17.07
N CYS A 229 0.72 -2.84 17.38
CA CYS A 229 2.05 -2.28 17.67
C CYS A 229 2.81 -2.97 18.80
#